data_54b38b0efd35ce87dcad253819142e93
#
_entry.id   54b38b0efd35ce87dcad253819142e93
#
_cell.length_a   1.000
_cell.length_b   1.000
_cell.length_c   1.000
_cell.angle_alpha   90.00
_cell.angle_beta   90.00
_cell.angle_gamma   90.00
#
_symmetry.space_group_name_H-M   'P 1'
#
loop_
_entity.id
_entity.type
_entity.pdbx_description
1 polymer ?
#
loop_
_entity_poly.entity_id
_entity_poly.type
_entity_poly.pdbx_seq_one_letter_code
_entity_poly.pdbx_strand_id
1 'polypeptide(L)'
;MRASDGTFLFAVRPEPLSKKLRSFIIMGKMALLETRKKEPDMDLPEKKQRWVFHADALPQPAGAGVTRRVLAYTDGLMCVENTFEKGAVGALHHHPHTQITYVVSGAFAFTVDGVTRTVHAGDTILKEDGVEHGCVCTEAGILLDIFTPMREDFVR
;
A
#
# COMPACT_ATOMS: atom_id res chain seq x y z
N MET A 1 48.43 -29.64 29.08
CA MET A 1 47.88 -28.49 29.81
C MET A 1 46.50 -28.25 29.33
N ARG A 2 45.47 -28.41 30.17
CA ARG A 2 44.05 -28.22 29.89
C ARG A 2 43.68 -26.81 30.30
N ALA A 3 42.96 -26.09 29.44
CA ALA A 3 42.18 -24.91 29.82
C ALA A 3 40.71 -25.21 29.52
N SER A 4 39.91 -25.27 30.56
CA SER A 4 38.47 -25.49 30.54
C SER A 4 37.78 -24.13 30.64
N ASP A 5 37.13 -23.67 29.59
CA ASP A 5 36.29 -22.49 29.64
C ASP A 5 34.86 -22.91 29.94
N GLY A 6 34.53 -22.82 31.23
CA GLY A 6 33.14 -22.98 31.70
C GLY A 6 32.35 -21.70 31.54
N THR A 7 31.62 -21.57 30.44
CA THR A 7 30.62 -20.50 30.30
C THR A 7 29.34 -20.92 31.01
N PHE A 8 29.08 -20.35 32.20
CA PHE A 8 27.81 -20.51 32.92
C PHE A 8 26.78 -19.61 32.27
N LEU A 9 25.85 -20.20 31.50
CA LEU A 9 24.66 -19.51 31.05
C LEU A 9 23.66 -19.44 32.22
N PHE A 10 23.51 -18.27 32.84
CA PHE A 10 22.42 -18.02 33.75
C PHE A 10 21.10 -17.88 32.93
N ALA A 11 20.30 -18.93 32.95
CA ALA A 11 18.94 -18.86 32.47
C ALA A 11 18.11 -18.05 33.48
N VAL A 12 17.90 -16.79 33.19
CA VAL A 12 16.95 -15.94 33.92
C VAL A 12 15.53 -16.43 33.58
N ARG A 13 14.87 -17.10 34.53
CA ARG A 13 13.44 -17.43 34.42
C ARG A 13 12.66 -16.13 34.55
N PRO A 14 11.77 -15.80 33.61
CA PRO A 14 10.92 -14.63 33.77
C PRO A 14 9.97 -14.87 34.97
N GLU A 15 9.97 -13.94 35.91
CA GLU A 15 9.04 -13.90 37.03
C GLU A 15 7.60 -13.84 36.52
N PRO A 16 6.65 -14.57 37.13
CA PRO A 16 5.25 -14.52 36.74
C PRO A 16 4.68 -13.14 37.06
N LEU A 17 4.17 -12.45 36.02
CA LEU A 17 3.48 -11.16 36.15
C LEU A 17 2.43 -11.21 37.28
N SER A 18 2.45 -10.18 38.15
CA SER A 18 1.51 -10.06 39.27
C SER A 18 0.05 -10.09 38.77
N LYS A 19 -0.87 -10.62 39.60
CA LYS A 19 -2.31 -10.71 39.26
C LYS A 19 -2.88 -9.35 38.84
N LYS A 20 -2.37 -8.26 39.41
CA LYS A 20 -2.79 -6.88 39.09
C LYS A 20 -2.36 -6.46 37.69
N LEU A 21 -1.15 -6.85 37.25
CA LEU A 21 -0.64 -6.56 35.90
C LEU A 21 -1.34 -7.42 34.82
N ARG A 22 -1.70 -8.67 35.16
CA ARG A 22 -2.49 -9.53 34.25
C ARG A 22 -3.90 -8.96 34.04
N SER A 23 -4.53 -8.42 35.10
CA SER A 23 -5.84 -7.79 35.01
C SER A 23 -5.80 -6.52 34.13
N PHE A 24 -4.74 -5.71 34.23
CA PHE A 24 -4.56 -4.52 33.40
C PHE A 24 -4.33 -4.86 31.92
N ILE A 25 -3.57 -5.91 31.63
CA ILE A 25 -3.33 -6.37 30.26
C ILE A 25 -4.62 -6.96 29.65
N ILE A 26 -5.41 -7.68 30.42
CA ILE A 26 -6.70 -8.23 29.96
C ILE A 26 -7.72 -7.11 29.75
N MET A 27 -7.82 -6.14 30.66
CA MET A 27 -8.70 -4.97 30.50
C MET A 27 -8.27 -4.09 29.31
N GLY A 28 -6.96 -3.88 29.12
CA GLY A 28 -6.44 -3.16 27.95
C GLY A 28 -6.73 -3.87 26.63
N LYS A 29 -6.62 -5.20 26.60
CA LYS A 29 -7.00 -5.99 25.42
C LYS A 29 -8.51 -6.02 25.18
N MET A 30 -9.34 -6.10 26.23
CA MET A 30 -10.79 -6.01 26.11
C MET A 30 -11.24 -4.60 25.68
N ALA A 31 -10.66 -3.52 26.22
CA ALA A 31 -10.93 -2.18 25.77
C ALA A 31 -10.52 -1.93 24.31
N LEU A 32 -9.42 -2.56 23.84
CA LEU A 32 -9.03 -2.53 22.42
C LEU A 32 -9.95 -3.36 21.52
N LEU A 33 -10.58 -4.43 22.05
CA LEU A 33 -11.56 -5.25 21.31
C LEU A 33 -12.95 -4.56 21.27
N GLU A 34 -13.34 -3.85 22.31
CA GLU A 34 -14.65 -3.20 22.36
C GLU A 34 -14.71 -1.90 21.52
N THR A 35 -13.57 -1.29 21.21
CA THR A 35 -13.52 -0.15 20.29
C THR A 35 -13.53 -0.52 18.81
N ARG A 36 -13.41 -1.80 18.47
CA ARG A 36 -13.78 -2.30 17.13
C ARG A 36 -15.29 -2.49 17.07
N LYS A 37 -16.05 -1.41 17.13
CA LYS A 37 -17.39 -1.39 16.51
C LYS A 37 -17.17 -1.80 15.08
N LYS A 38 -17.81 -2.90 14.68
CA LYS A 38 -17.91 -3.38 13.32
C LYS A 38 -18.52 -2.23 12.51
N GLU A 39 -17.66 -1.40 11.93
CA GLU A 39 -18.12 -0.40 10.98
C GLU A 39 -18.56 -1.07 9.70
N PRO A 40 -19.55 -0.47 9.00
CA PRO A 40 -20.14 -1.08 7.81
C PRO A 40 -19.06 -1.28 6.77
N ASP A 41 -19.19 -2.38 6.07
CA ASP A 41 -18.55 -2.82 4.84
C ASP A 41 -17.86 -1.69 4.05
N MET A 42 -16.63 -1.33 4.44
CA MET A 42 -15.89 -0.27 3.76
C MET A 42 -14.61 -0.86 3.19
N ASP A 43 -14.71 -1.29 1.93
CA ASP A 43 -13.58 -1.70 1.11
C ASP A 43 -12.62 -0.52 0.80
N LEU A 44 -13.01 0.70 1.15
CA LEU A 44 -12.31 1.94 0.84
C LEU A 44 -12.08 2.79 2.10
N PRO A 45 -10.96 3.52 2.20
CA PRO A 45 -10.75 4.49 3.26
C PRO A 45 -11.75 5.65 3.14
N GLU A 46 -12.05 6.30 4.26
CA GLU A 46 -12.89 7.49 4.26
C GLU A 46 -12.17 8.68 3.62
N LYS A 47 -12.94 9.52 2.91
CA LYS A 47 -12.42 10.78 2.37
C LYS A 47 -11.90 11.68 3.50
N LYS A 48 -10.68 12.22 3.35
CA LYS A 48 -9.95 13.04 4.34
C LYS A 48 -9.50 12.27 5.59
N GLN A 49 -9.53 10.94 5.58
CA GLN A 49 -8.95 10.13 6.63
C GLN A 49 -7.44 10.43 6.72
N ARG A 50 -6.96 10.77 7.94
CA ARG A 50 -5.55 11.18 8.13
C ARG A 50 -4.57 10.02 8.10
N TRP A 51 -4.98 8.88 8.61
CA TRP A 51 -4.15 7.69 8.77
C TRP A 51 -4.80 6.54 8.02
N VAL A 52 -4.27 6.21 6.87
CA VAL A 52 -4.69 5.04 6.10
C VAL A 52 -3.54 4.04 6.18
N PHE A 53 -3.77 2.94 6.89
CA PHE A 53 -2.78 1.88 6.99
C PHE A 53 -2.95 0.92 5.83
N HIS A 54 -1.85 0.54 5.21
CA HIS A 54 -1.84 -0.35 4.05
C HIS A 54 -2.57 -1.68 4.32
N ALA A 55 -2.45 -2.21 5.55
CA ALA A 55 -3.12 -3.44 5.95
C ALA A 55 -4.66 -3.35 5.98
N ASP A 56 -5.20 -2.14 6.12
CA ASP A 56 -6.64 -1.88 6.18
C ASP A 56 -7.22 -1.46 4.81
N ALA A 57 -6.37 -1.03 3.87
CA ALA A 57 -6.75 -0.69 2.51
C ALA A 57 -6.89 -1.98 1.67
N LEU A 58 -8.12 -2.40 1.40
CA LEU A 58 -8.38 -3.64 0.69
C LEU A 58 -8.04 -3.54 -0.80
N PRO A 59 -7.37 -4.55 -1.38
CA PRO A 59 -7.09 -4.58 -2.80
C PRO A 59 -8.36 -4.87 -3.59
N GLN A 60 -8.55 -4.15 -4.68
CA GLN A 60 -9.62 -4.32 -5.64
C GLN A 60 -9.07 -4.80 -6.98
N PRO A 61 -9.75 -5.66 -7.73
CA PRO A 61 -9.36 -6.00 -9.10
C PRO A 61 -9.33 -4.75 -9.97
N ALA A 62 -8.25 -4.57 -10.74
CA ALA A 62 -8.07 -3.42 -11.65
C ALA A 62 -7.67 -3.83 -13.07
N GLY A 63 -7.79 -5.11 -13.38
CA GLY A 63 -7.44 -5.73 -14.65
C GLY A 63 -6.80 -7.10 -14.46
N ALA A 64 -6.53 -7.79 -15.53
CA ALA A 64 -5.86 -9.10 -15.48
C ALA A 64 -4.43 -8.95 -14.92
N GLY A 65 -4.15 -9.55 -13.79
CA GLY A 65 -2.86 -9.45 -13.08
C GLY A 65 -2.60 -8.08 -12.46
N VAL A 66 -3.64 -7.25 -12.28
CA VAL A 66 -3.52 -5.94 -11.62
C VAL A 66 -4.49 -5.83 -10.46
N THR A 67 -4.00 -5.41 -9.31
CA THR A 67 -4.83 -5.03 -8.16
C THR A 67 -4.56 -3.59 -7.77
N ARG A 68 -5.60 -2.90 -7.32
CA ARG A 68 -5.59 -1.51 -6.87
C ARG A 68 -5.94 -1.41 -5.41
N ARG A 69 -5.24 -0.52 -4.69
CA ARG A 69 -5.65 -0.04 -3.37
C ARG A 69 -5.79 1.47 -3.41
N VAL A 70 -6.97 1.96 -3.10
CA VAL A 70 -7.15 3.38 -2.80
C VAL A 70 -6.57 3.63 -1.41
N LEU A 71 -5.65 4.57 -1.33
CA LEU A 71 -5.04 5.02 -0.08
C LEU A 71 -5.70 6.32 0.38
N ALA A 72 -4.92 7.27 0.92
CA ALA A 72 -5.47 8.54 1.40
C ALA A 72 -5.93 9.43 0.24
N TYR A 73 -7.10 10.09 0.39
CA TYR A 73 -7.60 11.01 -0.61
C TYR A 73 -8.46 12.15 -0.03
N THR A 74 -8.57 13.20 -0.83
CA THR A 74 -9.46 14.35 -0.64
C THR A 74 -10.12 14.67 -1.99
N ASP A 75 -10.93 15.72 -2.08
CA ASP A 75 -11.51 16.14 -3.38
C ASP A 75 -10.41 16.57 -4.38
N GLY A 76 -9.31 17.15 -3.91
CA GLY A 76 -8.23 17.69 -4.76
C GLY A 76 -7.04 16.75 -4.97
N LEU A 77 -6.95 15.66 -4.24
CA LEU A 77 -5.77 14.78 -4.25
C LEU A 77 -6.13 13.36 -3.90
N MET A 78 -5.56 12.40 -4.60
CA MET A 78 -5.74 10.98 -4.31
C MET A 78 -4.43 10.22 -4.49
N CYS A 79 -4.15 9.32 -3.57
CA CYS A 79 -3.04 8.37 -3.63
C CYS A 79 -3.58 6.96 -3.84
N VAL A 80 -3.04 6.25 -4.82
CA VAL A 80 -3.47 4.90 -5.22
C VAL A 80 -2.24 4.02 -5.44
N GLU A 81 -2.25 2.83 -4.87
CA GLU A 81 -1.27 1.80 -5.13
C GLU A 81 -1.84 0.80 -6.15
N ASN A 82 -1.07 0.50 -7.19
CA ASN A 82 -1.38 -0.54 -8.15
C ASN A 82 -0.26 -1.59 -8.14
N THR A 83 -0.62 -2.83 -7.84
CA THR A 83 0.29 -3.98 -7.88
C THR A 83 0.08 -4.73 -9.18
N PHE A 84 1.17 -5.02 -9.89
CA PHE A 84 1.17 -5.67 -11.19
C PHE A 84 1.92 -7.00 -11.14
N GLU A 85 1.32 -8.03 -11.70
CA GLU A 85 2.03 -9.26 -12.05
C GLU A 85 2.88 -9.04 -13.30
N LYS A 86 3.96 -9.82 -13.46
CA LYS A 86 4.75 -9.78 -14.69
C LYS A 86 3.91 -10.09 -15.92
N GLY A 87 3.98 -9.25 -16.93
CA GLY A 87 3.21 -9.34 -18.17
C GLY A 87 1.84 -8.67 -18.10
N ALA A 88 1.39 -8.24 -16.92
CA ALA A 88 0.14 -7.50 -16.79
C ALA A 88 0.20 -6.17 -17.54
N VAL A 89 -0.94 -5.75 -18.08
CA VAL A 89 -1.07 -4.56 -18.94
C VAL A 89 -1.99 -3.55 -18.28
N GLY A 90 -1.47 -2.35 -18.01
CA GLY A 90 -2.25 -1.14 -17.84
C GLY A 90 -2.57 -0.58 -19.23
N ALA A 91 -3.80 -0.81 -19.71
CA ALA A 91 -4.19 -0.44 -21.06
C ALA A 91 -3.98 1.05 -21.34
N LEU A 92 -3.70 1.40 -22.60
CA LEU A 92 -3.65 2.79 -23.02
C LEU A 92 -5.00 3.46 -22.78
N HIS A 93 -4.98 4.59 -22.12
CA HIS A 93 -6.16 5.39 -21.77
C HIS A 93 -5.77 6.85 -21.50
N HIS A 94 -6.75 7.69 -21.38
CA HIS A 94 -6.60 9.09 -20.97
C HIS A 94 -7.70 9.48 -19.98
N HIS A 95 -7.48 10.52 -19.20
CA HIS A 95 -8.43 11.06 -18.24
C HIS A 95 -8.10 12.52 -17.91
N PRO A 96 -9.08 13.32 -17.43
CA PRO A 96 -8.89 14.74 -17.12
C PRO A 96 -8.26 14.95 -15.74
N HIS A 97 -7.20 14.23 -15.41
CA HIS A 97 -6.50 14.35 -14.15
C HIS A 97 -5.00 14.44 -14.44
N THR A 98 -4.33 15.38 -13.82
CA THR A 98 -2.86 15.31 -13.74
C THR A 98 -2.49 14.17 -12.82
N GLN A 99 -1.56 13.34 -13.26
CA GLN A 99 -1.12 12.16 -12.52
C GLN A 99 0.41 12.10 -12.46
N ILE A 100 0.94 11.83 -11.27
CA ILE A 100 2.31 11.37 -11.10
C ILE A 100 2.27 9.90 -10.75
N THR A 101 3.04 9.09 -11.47
CA THR A 101 3.34 7.71 -11.08
C THR A 101 4.76 7.65 -10.53
N TYR A 102 4.92 7.05 -9.36
CA TYR A 102 6.21 6.66 -8.79
C TYR A 102 6.34 5.14 -8.86
N VAL A 103 7.44 4.65 -9.39
CA VAL A 103 7.73 3.21 -9.44
C VAL A 103 8.30 2.80 -8.09
N VAL A 104 7.51 2.09 -7.28
CA VAL A 104 7.93 1.60 -5.97
C VAL A 104 8.84 0.39 -6.11
N SER A 105 8.50 -0.53 -7.03
CA SER A 105 9.27 -1.75 -7.30
C SER A 105 9.00 -2.28 -8.71
N GLY A 106 9.84 -3.19 -9.18
CA GLY A 106 9.71 -3.83 -10.50
C GLY A 106 10.19 -2.96 -11.64
N ALA A 107 9.78 -3.33 -12.86
CA ALA A 107 10.10 -2.62 -14.09
C ALA A 107 8.91 -2.61 -15.05
N PHE A 108 8.75 -1.51 -15.79
CA PHE A 108 7.61 -1.29 -16.67
C PHE A 108 8.06 -0.67 -18.00
N ALA A 109 7.54 -1.18 -19.10
CA ALA A 109 7.54 -0.46 -20.37
C ALA A 109 6.37 0.52 -20.35
N PHE A 110 6.64 1.78 -20.05
CA PHE A 110 5.63 2.84 -19.84
C PHE A 110 5.52 3.71 -21.09
N THR A 111 4.29 3.87 -21.61
CA THR A 111 4.00 4.71 -22.79
C THR A 111 3.28 5.97 -22.33
N VAL A 112 3.74 7.14 -22.77
CA VAL A 112 3.10 8.44 -22.59
C VAL A 112 3.19 9.19 -23.91
N ASP A 113 2.07 9.68 -24.41
CA ASP A 113 1.98 10.41 -25.69
C ASP A 113 2.71 9.69 -26.84
N GLY A 114 2.45 8.39 -26.97
CA GLY A 114 3.06 7.54 -28.00
C GLY A 114 4.54 7.19 -27.79
N VAL A 115 5.20 7.73 -26.78
CA VAL A 115 6.62 7.45 -26.48
C VAL A 115 6.72 6.41 -25.38
N THR A 116 7.35 5.26 -25.66
CA THR A 116 7.58 4.20 -24.69
C THR A 116 8.99 4.27 -24.12
N ARG A 117 9.11 4.16 -22.80
CA ARG A 117 10.38 4.03 -22.08
C ARG A 117 10.29 2.96 -21.02
N THR A 118 11.41 2.27 -20.76
CA THR A 118 11.52 1.38 -19.60
C THR A 118 11.81 2.21 -18.37
N VAL A 119 11.03 2.00 -17.30
CA VAL A 119 11.18 2.65 -16.01
C VAL A 119 11.35 1.60 -14.93
N HIS A 120 12.07 1.95 -13.85
CA HIS A 120 12.45 1.08 -12.76
C HIS A 120 12.13 1.72 -11.41
N ALA A 121 12.26 0.97 -10.34
CA ALA A 121 12.08 1.47 -8.97
C ALA A 121 12.87 2.78 -8.74
N GLY A 122 12.19 3.79 -8.23
CA GLY A 122 12.71 5.14 -8.00
C GLY A 122 12.37 6.15 -9.11
N ASP A 123 11.98 5.69 -10.30
CA ASP A 123 11.60 6.57 -11.40
C ASP A 123 10.20 7.18 -11.19
N THR A 124 9.97 8.34 -11.82
CA THR A 124 8.67 9.01 -11.84
C THR A 124 8.22 9.32 -13.26
N ILE A 125 6.92 9.28 -13.47
CA ILE A 125 6.27 9.63 -14.75
C ILE A 125 5.21 10.68 -14.47
N LEU A 126 5.31 11.85 -15.09
CA LEU A 126 4.27 12.87 -15.09
C LEU A 126 3.36 12.67 -16.30
N LYS A 127 2.07 12.73 -16.07
CA LYS A 127 1.03 12.72 -17.11
C LYS A 127 0.11 13.90 -16.83
N GLU A 128 0.06 14.80 -17.77
CA GLU A 128 -0.83 15.95 -17.72
C GLU A 128 -2.23 15.56 -18.19
N ASP A 129 -3.19 16.43 -17.94
CA ASP A 129 -4.58 16.29 -18.31
C ASP A 129 -4.76 15.86 -19.79
N GLY A 130 -5.50 14.78 -19.99
CA GLY A 130 -5.84 14.28 -21.33
C GLY A 130 -4.74 13.52 -22.06
N VAL A 131 -3.52 13.44 -21.53
CA VAL A 131 -2.43 12.72 -22.20
C VAL A 131 -2.69 11.21 -22.17
N GLU A 132 -2.60 10.55 -23.33
CA GLU A 132 -2.74 9.10 -23.44
C GLU A 132 -1.53 8.39 -22.81
N HIS A 133 -1.79 7.41 -21.96
CA HIS A 133 -0.75 6.66 -21.30
C HIS A 133 -1.19 5.24 -20.93
N GLY A 134 -0.20 4.37 -20.70
CA GLY A 134 -0.38 3.01 -20.27
C GLY A 134 0.97 2.33 -20.03
N CYS A 135 0.96 1.07 -19.60
CA CYS A 135 2.19 0.34 -19.36
C CYS A 135 2.05 -1.16 -19.55
N VAL A 136 3.18 -1.82 -19.76
CA VAL A 136 3.32 -3.27 -19.64
C VAL A 136 4.31 -3.55 -18.53
N CYS A 137 3.91 -4.36 -17.55
CA CYS A 137 4.77 -4.77 -16.45
C CYS A 137 5.80 -5.80 -16.96
N THR A 138 7.07 -5.44 -17.05
CA THR A 138 8.14 -6.33 -17.52
C THR A 138 8.77 -7.14 -16.38
N GLU A 139 8.72 -6.61 -15.14
CA GLU A 139 9.06 -7.29 -13.90
C GLU A 139 8.01 -6.96 -12.85
N ALA A 140 7.44 -7.99 -12.20
CA ALA A 140 6.39 -7.81 -11.20
C ALA A 140 6.72 -6.68 -10.22
N GLY A 141 5.78 -5.77 -10.00
CA GLY A 141 6.08 -4.55 -9.26
C GLY A 141 4.87 -3.75 -8.81
N ILE A 142 5.16 -2.60 -8.23
CA ILE A 142 4.19 -1.71 -7.63
C ILE A 142 4.38 -0.31 -8.18
N LEU A 143 3.29 0.30 -8.61
CA LEU A 143 3.20 1.71 -8.97
C LEU A 143 2.38 2.45 -7.91
N LEU A 144 2.86 3.61 -7.48
CA LEU A 144 2.13 4.55 -6.66
C LEU A 144 1.69 5.72 -7.55
N ASP A 145 0.38 5.85 -7.72
CA ASP A 145 -0.23 6.90 -8.52
C ASP A 145 -0.80 8.00 -7.63
N ILE A 146 -0.48 9.24 -7.94
CA ILE A 146 -0.99 10.44 -7.27
C ILE A 146 -1.76 11.26 -8.31
N PHE A 147 -3.06 11.46 -8.05
CA PHE A 147 -3.97 12.18 -8.94
C PHE A 147 -4.40 13.52 -8.37
N THR A 148 -4.55 14.51 -9.23
CA THR A 148 -5.21 15.78 -8.93
C THR A 148 -6.13 16.19 -10.09
N PRO A 149 -7.43 16.45 -9.82
CA PRO A 149 -8.17 16.10 -8.60
C PRO A 149 -8.28 14.57 -8.39
N MET A 150 -9.03 14.14 -7.39
CA MET A 150 -9.23 12.71 -7.14
C MET A 150 -9.98 12.02 -8.29
N ARG A 151 -9.73 10.75 -8.49
CA ARG A 151 -10.48 9.85 -9.38
C ARG A 151 -11.76 9.40 -8.68
N GLU A 152 -12.87 10.09 -8.96
CA GLU A 152 -14.17 9.76 -8.36
C GLU A 152 -14.64 8.34 -8.71
N ASP A 153 -14.27 7.87 -9.90
CA ASP A 153 -14.62 6.54 -10.41
C ASP A 153 -13.95 5.39 -9.62
N PHE A 154 -12.92 5.68 -8.78
CA PHE A 154 -12.28 4.70 -7.94
C PHE A 154 -12.95 4.54 -6.56
N VAL A 155 -13.86 5.43 -6.20
CA VAL A 155 -14.52 5.48 -4.89
C VAL A 155 -16.05 5.43 -4.97
N ARG A 156 -16.58 4.95 -6.08
CA ARG A 156 -18.03 4.75 -6.32
C ARG A 156 -18.42 3.32 -6.11
#